data_fc86f002ba9c178ef446286c3433cd22
#
_entry.id   fc86f002ba9c178ef446286c3433cd22
#
_cell.length_a   1.000
_cell.length_b   1.000
_cell.length_c   1.000
_cell.angle_alpha   90.00
_cell.angle_beta   90.00
_cell.angle_gamma   90.00
#
_symmetry.space_group_name_H-M   'P 1'
#
loop_
_entity.id
_entity.type
_entity.pdbx_description
1 polymer ?
#
loop_
_entity_poly.entity_id
_entity_poly.type
_entity_poly.pdbx_seq_one_letter_code
_entity_poly.pdbx_strand_id
1 'polypeptide(L)'
;MFELIPEKYYVQEIPKEITYSWCKNIHYSQCIPANIQYCYGLFTYYDNSLIGVCVFGMSANNNNNHINTIPILELQRLILDSQYREKNILSFFVAQCLRQLPFTGFIISYADETYNHYGYIYQATNFIYTGHTPNITYFKHKNDTKIIHRKTLYDKFNTSNQNVLQKFGYEPIITKPKHRYFYIKANNKKQRKEFLEILKTKYNILPYPKGTLSYYQEKSTAIKNKILF
;
A
#
# COMPACT_ATOMS: atom_id res chain seq x y z
N MET A 1 11.37 21.77 24.63
CA MET A 1 12.07 20.55 24.16
C MET A 1 11.14 19.87 23.16
N PHE A 2 11.57 19.64 21.91
CA PHE A 2 10.71 18.93 20.94
C PHE A 2 10.84 17.43 21.22
N GLU A 3 9.74 16.79 21.62
CA GLU A 3 9.69 15.35 21.81
C GLU A 3 9.95 14.63 20.49
N LEU A 4 10.77 13.58 20.53
CA LEU A 4 11.04 12.74 19.38
C LEU A 4 9.83 11.83 19.08
N ILE A 5 9.62 11.46 17.79
CA ILE A 5 8.52 10.57 17.41
C ILE A 5 8.45 9.28 18.26
N PRO A 6 9.55 8.57 18.57
CA PRO A 6 9.51 7.38 19.43
C PRO A 6 9.07 7.65 20.89
N GLU A 7 9.11 8.89 21.35
CA GLU A 7 8.67 9.29 22.70
C GLU A 7 7.16 9.55 22.76
N LYS A 8 6.56 9.88 21.62
CA LYS A 8 5.13 10.18 21.49
C LYS A 8 4.28 8.97 21.11
N TYR A 9 4.85 8.05 20.35
CA TYR A 9 4.10 6.99 19.67
C TYR A 9 4.75 5.63 19.83
N TYR A 10 3.92 4.61 19.92
CA TYR A 10 4.37 3.21 19.90
C TYR A 10 3.53 2.38 18.91
N VAL A 11 4.07 1.23 18.53
CA VAL A 11 3.44 0.30 17.60
C VAL A 11 3.29 -1.05 18.28
N GLN A 12 2.10 -1.64 18.16
CA GLN A 12 1.85 -3.00 18.63
C GLN A 12 0.96 -3.76 17.65
N GLU A 13 1.02 -5.08 17.71
CA GLU A 13 0.13 -5.96 16.98
C GLU A 13 -1.31 -5.80 17.50
N ILE A 14 -2.28 -5.83 16.56
CA ILE A 14 -3.71 -5.68 16.87
C ILE A 14 -4.51 -6.77 16.14
N PRO A 15 -5.70 -7.16 16.66
CA PRO A 15 -6.63 -8.00 15.96
C PRO A 15 -7.05 -7.41 14.60
N LYS A 16 -7.16 -8.25 13.57
CA LYS A 16 -7.50 -7.81 12.21
C LYS A 16 -8.86 -7.09 12.13
N GLU A 17 -9.80 -7.45 12.98
CA GLU A 17 -11.14 -6.87 13.06
C GLU A 17 -11.11 -5.37 13.32
N ILE A 18 -10.15 -4.90 14.12
CA ILE A 18 -9.94 -3.47 14.40
C ILE A 18 -9.64 -2.70 13.12
N THR A 19 -8.94 -3.33 12.15
CA THR A 19 -8.56 -2.66 10.90
C THR A 19 -9.71 -2.51 9.90
N TYR A 20 -10.83 -3.23 10.08
CA TYR A 20 -11.91 -3.27 9.09
C TYR A 20 -12.60 -1.92 8.89
N SER A 21 -12.90 -1.22 9.99
CA SER A 21 -13.48 0.12 9.94
C SER A 21 -12.54 1.12 9.26
N TRP A 22 -11.24 1.05 9.56
CA TRP A 22 -10.20 1.88 8.93
C TRP A 22 -10.11 1.64 7.43
N CYS A 23 -10.14 0.38 7.00
CA CYS A 23 -10.10 0.01 5.59
C CYS A 23 -11.34 0.47 4.82
N LYS A 24 -12.53 0.36 5.42
CA LYS A 24 -13.81 0.72 4.77
C LYS A 24 -14.07 2.23 4.73
N ASN A 25 -13.73 2.94 5.82
CA ASN A 25 -14.20 4.31 6.01
C ASN A 25 -13.11 5.35 5.72
N ILE A 26 -11.83 5.01 5.90
CA ILE A 26 -10.73 5.98 5.81
C ILE A 26 -9.86 5.74 4.57
N HIS A 27 -9.57 4.47 4.24
CA HIS A 27 -8.72 4.17 3.09
C HIS A 27 -9.43 4.46 1.76
N TYR A 28 -8.70 5.04 0.80
CA TYR A 28 -9.25 5.43 -0.51
C TYR A 28 -9.89 4.29 -1.31
N SER A 29 -9.44 3.04 -1.12
CA SER A 29 -10.01 1.87 -1.81
C SER A 29 -11.31 1.36 -1.20
N GLN A 30 -11.65 1.78 0.01
CA GLN A 30 -12.85 1.37 0.78
C GLN A 30 -13.11 -0.14 0.81
N CYS A 31 -12.05 -0.94 0.74
CA CYS A 31 -12.13 -2.39 0.71
C CYS A 31 -11.26 -3.01 1.79
N ILE A 32 -11.80 -4.00 2.50
CA ILE A 32 -11.02 -4.88 3.37
C ILE A 32 -10.16 -5.77 2.49
N PRO A 33 -8.84 -5.85 2.69
CA PRO A 33 -7.99 -6.75 1.93
C PRO A 33 -8.30 -8.22 2.26
N ALA A 34 -8.07 -9.10 1.29
CA ALA A 34 -8.16 -10.54 1.52
C ALA A 34 -6.86 -11.07 2.17
N ASN A 35 -6.94 -12.24 2.78
CA ASN A 35 -5.80 -12.99 3.29
C ASN A 35 -4.89 -12.20 4.26
N ILE A 36 -5.51 -11.42 5.16
CA ILE A 36 -4.82 -10.67 6.21
C ILE A 36 -4.09 -11.66 7.14
N GLN A 37 -2.81 -11.40 7.42
CA GLN A 37 -2.00 -12.21 8.31
C GLN A 37 -1.52 -11.44 9.54
N TYR A 38 -1.04 -10.21 9.36
CA TYR A 38 -0.51 -9.40 10.46
C TYR A 38 -1.11 -8.00 10.38
N CYS A 39 -1.48 -7.48 11.53
CA CYS A 39 -2.01 -6.13 11.69
C CYS A 39 -1.30 -5.42 12.82
N TYR A 40 -0.93 -4.17 12.57
CA TYR A 40 -0.29 -3.32 13.57
C TYR A 40 -1.07 -2.02 13.72
N GLY A 41 -1.19 -1.57 14.95
CA GLY A 41 -1.71 -0.25 15.32
C GLY A 41 -0.59 0.69 15.71
N LEU A 42 -0.71 1.95 15.33
CA LEU A 42 0.07 3.05 15.85
C LEU A 42 -0.75 3.76 16.93
N PHE A 43 -0.19 3.90 18.11
CA PHE A 43 -0.83 4.47 19.29
C PHE A 43 -0.05 5.66 19.82
N THR A 44 -0.77 6.60 20.45
CA THR A 44 -0.16 7.66 21.26
C THR A 44 0.20 7.12 22.65
N TYR A 45 1.31 7.56 23.22
CA TYR A 45 1.60 7.28 24.63
C TYR A 45 0.73 8.09 25.60
N TYR A 46 0.22 9.23 25.16
CA TYR A 46 -0.52 10.15 26.01
C TYR A 46 -1.86 9.57 26.52
N ASP A 47 -2.64 9.00 25.62
CA ASP A 47 -4.01 8.53 25.91
C ASP A 47 -4.31 7.14 25.34
N ASN A 48 -3.31 6.44 24.84
CA ASN A 48 -3.42 5.15 24.17
C ASN A 48 -4.39 5.14 22.97
N SER A 49 -4.61 6.29 22.34
CA SER A 49 -5.46 6.38 21.15
C SER A 49 -4.83 5.67 19.97
N LEU A 50 -5.60 4.82 19.28
CA LEU A 50 -5.23 4.24 18.00
C LEU A 50 -5.35 5.30 16.90
N ILE A 51 -4.24 5.68 16.30
CA ILE A 51 -4.16 6.75 15.32
C ILE A 51 -3.76 6.28 13.90
N GLY A 52 -3.43 5.01 13.75
CA GLY A 52 -3.11 4.44 12.45
C GLY A 52 -3.09 2.92 12.45
N VAL A 53 -3.31 2.31 11.28
CA VAL A 53 -3.26 0.87 11.10
C VAL A 53 -2.40 0.48 9.89
N CYS A 54 -1.66 -0.61 10.04
CA CYS A 54 -0.85 -1.20 8.99
C CYS A 54 -1.21 -2.68 8.84
N VAL A 55 -1.51 -3.12 7.62
CA VAL A 55 -2.04 -4.46 7.34
C VAL A 55 -1.12 -5.18 6.36
N PHE A 56 -0.68 -6.37 6.74
CA PHE A 56 0.08 -7.27 5.89
C PHE A 56 -0.73 -8.54 5.63
N GLY A 57 -0.60 -9.07 4.42
CA GLY A 57 -1.26 -10.32 4.04
C GLY A 57 -0.69 -10.91 2.76
N MET A 58 -1.20 -12.07 2.38
CA MET A 58 -0.84 -12.69 1.11
C MET A 58 -1.53 -11.95 -0.04
N SER A 59 -0.81 -11.79 -1.16
CA SER A 59 -1.43 -11.23 -2.36
C SER A 59 -2.61 -12.09 -2.81
N ALA A 60 -3.69 -11.45 -3.28
CA ALA A 60 -4.83 -12.16 -3.87
C ALA A 60 -4.47 -12.96 -5.14
N ASN A 61 -3.35 -12.61 -5.79
CA ASN A 61 -2.81 -13.36 -6.92
C ASN A 61 -1.72 -14.32 -6.43
N ASN A 62 -2.03 -15.61 -6.41
CA ASN A 62 -1.10 -16.66 -5.95
C ASN A 62 0.25 -16.67 -6.68
N ASN A 63 0.31 -16.24 -7.94
CA ASN A 63 1.54 -16.13 -8.70
C ASN A 63 2.52 -15.07 -8.16
N ASN A 64 2.05 -14.20 -7.27
CA ASN A 64 2.86 -13.14 -6.66
C ASN A 64 3.29 -13.50 -5.22
N ASN A 65 3.05 -14.71 -4.76
CA ASN A 65 3.33 -15.07 -3.36
C ASN A 65 4.77 -15.59 -3.13
N HIS A 66 5.54 -15.81 -4.21
CA HIS A 66 6.94 -16.27 -4.11
C HIS A 66 7.80 -15.68 -5.23
N ILE A 67 9.07 -15.49 -4.95
CA ILE A 67 10.15 -15.40 -5.95
C ILE A 67 11.07 -16.58 -5.69
N ASN A 68 11.16 -17.49 -6.66
CA ASN A 68 11.70 -18.85 -6.43
C ASN A 68 10.97 -19.48 -5.23
N THR A 69 11.70 -19.90 -4.19
CA THR A 69 11.14 -20.49 -2.97
C THR A 69 10.91 -19.47 -1.84
N ILE A 70 11.30 -18.20 -2.04
CA ILE A 70 11.21 -17.18 -1.00
C ILE A 70 9.83 -16.58 -0.98
N PRO A 71 9.14 -16.60 0.17
CA PRO A 71 7.77 -16.09 0.27
C PRO A 71 7.72 -14.57 0.12
N ILE A 72 6.57 -14.08 -0.39
CA ILE A 72 6.24 -12.67 -0.49
C ILE A 72 5.02 -12.37 0.37
N LEU A 73 5.15 -11.38 1.23
CA LEU A 73 4.06 -10.79 1.99
C LEU A 73 3.74 -9.41 1.39
N GLU A 74 2.48 -9.04 1.27
CA GLU A 74 2.08 -7.73 0.75
C GLU A 74 1.75 -6.78 1.91
N LEU A 75 2.35 -5.59 1.95
CA LEU A 75 1.86 -4.47 2.74
C LEU A 75 0.62 -3.92 2.02
N GLN A 76 -0.55 -4.40 2.44
CA GLN A 76 -1.82 -4.19 1.74
C GLN A 76 -2.49 -2.86 2.08
N ARG A 77 -2.34 -2.40 3.35
CA ARG A 77 -2.92 -1.14 3.81
C ARG A 77 -1.97 -0.44 4.78
N LEU A 78 -1.87 0.85 4.61
CA LEU A 78 -1.20 1.76 5.53
C LEU A 78 -2.07 2.99 5.66
N ILE A 79 -2.65 3.19 6.83
CA ILE A 79 -3.64 4.23 7.09
C ILE A 79 -3.20 4.99 8.34
N LEU A 80 -3.21 6.30 8.27
CA LEU A 80 -2.96 7.20 9.38
C LEU A 80 -4.12 8.18 9.47
N ASP A 81 -4.60 8.46 10.68
CA ASP A 81 -5.58 9.49 10.92
C ASP A 81 -5.05 10.85 10.42
N SER A 82 -5.89 11.56 9.70
CA SER A 82 -5.54 12.82 9.06
C SER A 82 -5.19 13.94 10.04
N GLN A 83 -5.54 13.82 11.30
CA GLN A 83 -5.19 14.76 12.37
C GLN A 83 -3.71 14.63 12.80
N TYR A 84 -3.11 13.44 12.58
CA TYR A 84 -1.73 13.15 12.96
C TYR A 84 -0.80 13.21 11.75
N ARG A 85 -0.25 14.39 11.46
CA ARG A 85 0.61 14.63 10.27
C ARG A 85 1.99 15.13 10.60
N GLU A 86 2.56 14.66 11.70
CA GLU A 86 3.91 15.01 12.05
C GLU A 86 4.93 14.44 11.04
N LYS A 87 6.01 15.20 10.84
CA LYS A 87 7.10 14.75 9.97
C LYS A 87 7.65 13.41 10.50
N ASN A 88 7.85 12.46 9.61
CA ASN A 88 8.39 11.12 9.88
C ASN A 88 7.49 10.15 10.67
N ILE A 89 6.31 10.51 11.12
CA ILE A 89 5.42 9.60 11.85
C ILE A 89 5.10 8.34 11.03
N LEU A 90 4.81 8.50 9.75
CA LEU A 90 4.45 7.38 8.88
C LEU A 90 5.65 6.47 8.59
N SER A 91 6.85 7.03 8.41
CA SER A 91 8.07 6.23 8.22
C SER A 91 8.49 5.52 9.50
N PHE A 92 8.32 6.15 10.67
CA PHE A 92 8.46 5.50 11.96
C PHE A 92 7.50 4.31 12.09
N PHE A 93 6.23 4.51 11.78
CA PHE A 93 5.20 3.47 11.87
C PHE A 93 5.57 2.25 11.01
N VAL A 94 5.85 2.46 9.71
CA VAL A 94 6.24 1.37 8.80
C VAL A 94 7.51 0.67 9.28
N ALA A 95 8.54 1.42 9.71
CA ALA A 95 9.79 0.85 10.18
C ALA A 95 9.59 -0.02 11.43
N GLN A 96 8.73 0.39 12.37
CA GLN A 96 8.40 -0.41 13.56
C GLN A 96 7.62 -1.68 13.20
N CYS A 97 6.63 -1.59 12.30
CA CYS A 97 5.93 -2.77 11.80
C CYS A 97 6.91 -3.77 11.17
N LEU A 98 7.80 -3.30 10.30
CA LEU A 98 8.81 -4.14 9.66
C LEU A 98 9.77 -4.80 10.64
N ARG A 99 10.09 -4.15 11.77
CA ARG A 99 10.94 -4.74 12.83
C ARG A 99 10.22 -5.84 13.57
N GLN A 100 8.96 -5.61 13.98
CA GLN A 100 8.17 -6.54 14.77
C GLN A 100 7.63 -7.72 13.97
N LEU A 101 7.51 -7.59 12.64
CA LEU A 101 6.92 -8.59 11.76
C LEU A 101 7.69 -9.92 11.84
N PRO A 102 7.08 -11.04 12.32
CA PRO A 102 7.71 -12.36 12.44
C PRO A 102 7.73 -13.08 11.08
N PHE A 103 8.43 -12.50 10.12
CA PHE A 103 8.46 -12.94 8.72
C PHE A 103 9.88 -12.83 8.17
N THR A 104 10.25 -13.75 7.29
CA THR A 104 11.49 -13.70 6.51
C THR A 104 11.17 -13.93 5.05
N GLY A 105 11.59 -13.03 4.18
CA GLY A 105 11.26 -13.04 2.76
C GLY A 105 11.17 -11.64 2.16
N PHE A 106 10.38 -11.51 1.11
CA PHE A 106 10.10 -10.22 0.48
C PHE A 106 8.81 -9.63 1.00
N ILE A 107 8.80 -8.32 1.22
CA ILE A 107 7.56 -7.57 1.46
C ILE A 107 7.34 -6.68 0.25
N ILE A 108 6.25 -6.90 -0.47
CA ILE A 108 5.87 -6.10 -1.64
C ILE A 108 4.86 -5.03 -1.22
N SER A 109 4.94 -3.85 -1.84
CA SER A 109 3.88 -2.85 -1.75
C SER A 109 3.76 -2.05 -3.04
N TYR A 110 2.59 -1.44 -3.22
CA TYR A 110 2.26 -0.71 -4.43
C TYR A 110 1.82 0.72 -4.10
N ALA A 111 2.38 1.68 -4.84
CA ALA A 111 1.91 3.06 -4.81
C ALA A 111 1.12 3.36 -6.10
N ASP A 112 -0.13 3.77 -5.95
CA ASP A 112 -1.06 3.96 -7.07
C ASP A 112 -0.90 5.35 -7.66
N GLU A 113 -0.33 5.43 -8.86
CA GLU A 113 -0.10 6.69 -9.57
C GLU A 113 -1.41 7.39 -9.96
N THR A 114 -2.53 6.67 -10.03
CA THR A 114 -3.86 7.26 -10.27
C THR A 114 -4.22 8.28 -9.18
N TYR A 115 -3.71 8.06 -7.96
CA TYR A 115 -3.88 8.97 -6.81
C TYR A 115 -2.64 9.82 -6.55
N ASN A 116 -1.76 9.96 -7.53
CA ASN A 116 -0.47 10.67 -7.41
C ASN A 116 0.41 10.14 -6.26
N HIS A 117 0.35 8.83 -5.99
CA HIS A 117 1.22 8.17 -5.02
C HIS A 117 2.49 7.66 -5.70
N TYR A 118 3.63 8.27 -5.35
CA TYR A 118 4.95 7.88 -5.85
C TYR A 118 5.72 6.99 -4.87
N GLY A 119 5.09 6.58 -3.76
CA GLY A 119 5.68 5.66 -2.80
C GLY A 119 6.79 6.26 -1.92
N TYR A 120 6.75 7.57 -1.63
CA TYR A 120 7.76 8.23 -0.78
C TYR A 120 7.94 7.58 0.58
N ILE A 121 6.87 7.01 1.14
CA ILE A 121 6.95 6.27 2.39
C ILE A 121 7.79 5.00 2.26
N TYR A 122 7.69 4.30 1.13
CA TYR A 122 8.50 3.13 0.84
C TYR A 122 9.95 3.50 0.60
N GLN A 123 10.21 4.61 -0.10
CA GLN A 123 11.56 5.16 -0.28
C GLN A 123 12.20 5.51 1.06
N ALA A 124 11.47 6.19 1.95
CA ALA A 124 11.92 6.57 3.29
C ALA A 124 12.18 5.37 4.22
N THR A 125 11.61 4.21 3.93
CA THR A 125 11.77 2.97 4.70
C THR A 125 12.61 1.91 3.99
N ASN A 126 13.45 2.32 3.03
CA ASN A 126 14.43 1.49 2.33
C ASN A 126 13.84 0.33 1.50
N PHE A 127 12.64 0.50 0.99
CA PHE A 127 12.15 -0.40 -0.06
C PHE A 127 12.88 -0.16 -1.37
N ILE A 128 13.09 -1.21 -2.12
CA ILE A 128 13.74 -1.22 -3.42
C ILE A 128 12.66 -0.99 -4.49
N TYR A 129 12.87 -0.01 -5.34
CA TYR A 129 11.97 0.26 -6.46
C TYR A 129 12.27 -0.65 -7.64
N THR A 130 11.25 -1.28 -8.19
CA THR A 130 11.36 -2.25 -9.30
C THR A 130 10.47 -1.91 -10.50
N GLY A 131 10.15 -0.63 -10.67
CA GLY A 131 9.34 -0.15 -11.79
C GLY A 131 7.83 -0.24 -11.55
N HIS A 132 7.10 -0.33 -12.62
CA HIS A 132 5.64 -0.32 -12.62
C HIS A 132 5.04 -1.72 -12.75
N THR A 133 3.81 -1.86 -12.30
CA THR A 133 2.95 -2.97 -12.72
C THR A 133 2.48 -2.74 -14.15
N PRO A 134 2.06 -3.77 -14.88
CA PRO A 134 1.29 -3.59 -16.10
C PRO A 134 0.03 -2.74 -15.86
N ASN A 135 -0.41 -2.03 -16.88
CA ASN A 135 -1.69 -1.32 -16.81
C ASN A 135 -2.82 -2.32 -16.60
N ILE A 136 -3.74 -2.00 -15.70
CA ILE A 136 -4.90 -2.83 -15.40
C ILE A 136 -6.13 -2.13 -15.95
N THR A 137 -6.95 -2.86 -16.69
CA THR A 137 -8.26 -2.37 -17.13
C THR A 137 -9.25 -2.53 -16.01
N TYR A 138 -9.81 -1.41 -15.57
CA TYR A 138 -10.99 -1.34 -14.72
C TYR A 138 -12.21 -1.02 -15.58
N PHE A 139 -13.38 -1.04 -14.97
CA PHE A 139 -14.63 -0.75 -15.67
C PHE A 139 -15.46 0.25 -14.86
N LYS A 140 -16.24 1.07 -15.57
CA LYS A 140 -17.21 1.98 -15.02
C LYS A 140 -18.56 1.73 -15.68
N HIS A 141 -19.62 1.64 -14.91
CA HIS A 141 -20.96 1.59 -15.48
C HIS A 141 -21.38 3.01 -15.94
N LYS A 142 -22.10 3.11 -17.06
CA LYS A 142 -22.55 4.40 -17.64
C LYS A 142 -23.30 5.29 -16.65
N ASN A 143 -24.07 4.68 -15.75
CA ASN A 143 -24.91 5.34 -14.78
C ASN A 143 -24.30 5.39 -13.37
N ASP A 144 -23.00 5.08 -13.20
CA ASP A 144 -22.33 5.05 -11.90
C ASP A 144 -20.96 5.70 -12.01
N THR A 145 -20.50 6.32 -10.93
CA THR A 145 -19.14 6.89 -10.82
C THR A 145 -18.11 5.87 -10.30
N LYS A 146 -18.57 4.74 -9.78
CA LYS A 146 -17.74 3.73 -9.15
C LYS A 146 -16.89 2.97 -10.18
N ILE A 147 -15.59 2.93 -9.94
CA ILE A 147 -14.65 2.12 -10.71
C ILE A 147 -14.66 0.69 -10.15
N ILE A 148 -14.87 -0.29 -11.03
CA ILE A 148 -15.04 -1.69 -10.68
C ILE A 148 -13.88 -2.50 -11.27
N HIS A 149 -13.28 -3.36 -10.45
CA HIS A 149 -12.22 -4.25 -10.90
C HIS A 149 -12.76 -5.34 -11.83
N ARG A 150 -11.99 -5.70 -12.86
CA ARG A 150 -12.35 -6.74 -13.85
C ARG A 150 -12.80 -8.06 -13.22
N LYS A 151 -12.16 -8.48 -12.13
CA LYS A 151 -12.53 -9.71 -11.42
C LYS A 151 -13.95 -9.64 -10.86
N THR A 152 -14.35 -8.53 -10.29
CA THR A 152 -15.71 -8.33 -9.74
C THR A 152 -16.77 -8.47 -10.85
N LEU A 153 -16.47 -8.00 -12.06
CA LEU A 153 -17.38 -8.17 -13.20
C LEU A 153 -17.37 -9.61 -13.72
N TYR A 154 -16.21 -10.26 -13.70
CA TYR A 154 -16.12 -11.69 -14.03
C TYR A 154 -16.97 -12.53 -13.07
N ASP A 155 -16.87 -12.27 -11.77
CA ASP A 155 -17.65 -12.99 -10.75
C ASP A 155 -19.18 -12.75 -10.91
N LYS A 156 -19.57 -11.59 -11.47
CA LYS A 156 -20.98 -11.22 -11.70
C LYS A 156 -21.53 -11.76 -13.02
N PHE A 157 -20.73 -11.71 -14.10
CA PHE A 157 -21.21 -11.98 -15.46
C PHE A 157 -20.57 -13.22 -16.11
N ASN A 158 -19.69 -13.90 -15.38
CA ASN A 158 -18.88 -15.04 -15.84
C ASN A 158 -18.13 -14.76 -17.17
N THR A 159 -17.77 -13.49 -17.40
CA THR A 159 -17.03 -13.05 -18.58
C THR A 159 -16.11 -11.88 -18.27
N SER A 160 -15.00 -11.82 -18.99
CA SER A 160 -14.11 -10.67 -18.99
C SER A 160 -13.98 -10.02 -20.37
N ASN A 161 -14.83 -10.45 -21.33
CA ASN A 161 -14.85 -9.90 -22.68
C ASN A 161 -15.41 -8.47 -22.65
N GLN A 162 -14.62 -7.50 -23.09
CA GLN A 162 -14.97 -6.08 -23.04
C GLN A 162 -16.24 -5.79 -23.87
N ASN A 163 -16.38 -6.39 -25.06
CA ASN A 163 -17.54 -6.17 -25.93
C ASN A 163 -18.84 -6.67 -25.29
N VAL A 164 -18.77 -7.76 -24.51
CA VAL A 164 -19.93 -8.29 -23.78
C VAL A 164 -20.26 -7.36 -22.61
N LEU A 165 -19.25 -6.92 -21.85
CA LEU A 165 -19.45 -6.01 -20.71
C LEU A 165 -19.98 -4.64 -21.16
N GLN A 166 -19.59 -4.14 -22.33
CA GLN A 166 -20.15 -2.92 -22.92
C GLN A 166 -21.65 -3.03 -23.21
N LYS A 167 -22.13 -4.20 -23.65
CA LYS A 167 -23.60 -4.43 -23.84
C LYS A 167 -24.36 -4.32 -22.52
N PHE A 168 -23.71 -4.61 -21.37
CA PHE A 168 -24.25 -4.42 -20.04
C PHE A 168 -23.99 -3.01 -19.47
N GLY A 169 -23.53 -2.07 -20.29
CA GLY A 169 -23.30 -0.69 -19.88
C GLY A 169 -21.98 -0.42 -19.16
N TYR A 170 -21.04 -1.36 -19.16
CA TYR A 170 -19.72 -1.19 -18.56
C TYR A 170 -18.68 -0.76 -19.58
N GLU A 171 -18.07 0.39 -19.36
CA GLU A 171 -17.01 0.91 -20.22
C GLU A 171 -15.63 0.66 -19.60
N PRO A 172 -14.63 0.25 -20.38
CA PRO A 172 -13.29 0.03 -19.88
C PRO A 172 -12.61 1.37 -19.54
N ILE A 173 -11.93 1.41 -18.41
CA ILE A 173 -11.07 2.52 -17.98
C ILE A 173 -9.67 1.98 -17.80
N ILE A 174 -8.71 2.57 -18.51
CA ILE A 174 -7.30 2.28 -18.30
C ILE A 174 -6.82 3.15 -17.14
N THR A 175 -6.45 2.52 -16.03
CA THR A 175 -5.84 3.23 -14.90
C THR A 175 -4.34 3.37 -15.13
N LYS A 176 -3.73 4.35 -14.44
CA LYS A 176 -2.27 4.44 -14.41
C LYS A 176 -1.66 3.20 -13.76
N PRO A 177 -0.45 2.82 -14.17
CA PRO A 177 0.26 1.70 -13.53
C PRO A 177 0.58 2.05 -12.07
N LYS A 178 0.84 1.01 -11.27
CA LYS A 178 1.26 1.21 -9.88
C LYS A 178 2.77 1.07 -9.79
N HIS A 179 3.41 1.95 -9.04
CA HIS A 179 4.80 1.81 -8.65
C HIS A 179 4.96 0.61 -7.74
N ARG A 180 5.91 -0.28 -8.02
CA ARG A 180 6.16 -1.50 -7.26
C ARG A 180 7.42 -1.40 -6.44
N TYR A 181 7.31 -1.71 -5.16
CA TYR A 181 8.37 -1.63 -4.17
C TYR A 181 8.55 -2.95 -3.43
N PHE A 182 9.80 -3.34 -3.19
CA PHE A 182 10.13 -4.52 -2.39
C PHE A 182 10.99 -4.14 -1.19
N TYR A 183 10.66 -4.68 -0.03
CA TYR A 183 11.54 -4.68 1.13
C TYR A 183 12.06 -6.09 1.36
N ILE A 184 13.36 -6.22 1.70
CA ILE A 184 13.99 -7.50 2.01
C ILE A 184 14.03 -7.65 3.52
N LYS A 185 13.17 -8.50 4.06
CA LYS A 185 13.18 -8.90 5.46
C LYS A 185 14.05 -10.15 5.60
N ALA A 186 15.26 -9.97 6.12
CA ALA A 186 16.25 -11.01 6.27
C ALA A 186 16.78 -11.04 7.71
N ASN A 187 17.21 -12.21 8.18
CA ASN A 187 17.73 -12.40 9.54
C ASN A 187 19.15 -11.84 9.73
N ASN A 188 19.92 -11.72 8.63
CA ASN A 188 21.27 -11.21 8.67
C ASN A 188 21.71 -10.61 7.32
N LYS A 189 22.86 -9.96 7.30
CA LYS A 189 23.42 -9.29 6.11
C LYS A 189 23.70 -10.26 4.94
N LYS A 190 24.14 -11.50 5.22
CA LYS A 190 24.43 -12.51 4.19
C LYS A 190 23.15 -12.91 3.47
N GLN A 191 22.11 -13.25 4.21
CA GLN A 191 20.79 -13.60 3.67
C GLN A 191 20.15 -12.43 2.90
N ARG A 192 20.30 -11.20 3.41
CA ARG A 192 19.81 -10.01 2.70
C ARG A 192 20.48 -9.86 1.32
N LYS A 193 21.79 -10.11 1.22
CA LYS A 193 22.52 -10.05 -0.05
C LYS A 193 22.06 -11.15 -1.00
N GLU A 194 21.87 -12.37 -0.52
CA GLU A 194 21.33 -13.50 -1.27
C GLU A 194 19.94 -13.20 -1.82
N PHE A 195 19.02 -12.71 -0.98
CA PHE A 195 17.67 -12.32 -1.40
C PHE A 195 17.70 -11.18 -2.44
N LEU A 196 18.63 -10.25 -2.31
CA LEU A 196 18.79 -9.17 -3.29
C LEU A 196 19.17 -9.73 -4.67
N GLU A 197 20.09 -10.67 -4.75
CA GLU A 197 20.46 -11.32 -6.02
C GLU A 197 19.26 -12.10 -6.60
N ILE A 198 18.52 -12.81 -5.78
CA ILE A 198 17.29 -13.49 -6.21
C ILE A 198 16.23 -12.49 -6.72
N LEU A 199 16.06 -11.35 -6.06
CA LEU A 199 15.14 -10.30 -6.53
C LEU A 199 15.53 -9.79 -7.92
N LYS A 200 16.83 -9.61 -8.18
CA LYS A 200 17.38 -9.17 -9.47
C LYS A 200 17.16 -10.16 -10.60
N THR A 201 16.97 -11.44 -10.33
CA THR A 201 16.65 -12.44 -11.39
C THR A 201 15.27 -12.19 -12.01
N LYS A 202 14.35 -11.58 -11.26
CA LYS A 202 12.96 -11.36 -11.69
C LYS A 202 12.65 -9.90 -12.00
N TYR A 203 13.35 -8.95 -11.36
CA TYR A 203 13.04 -7.53 -11.46
C TYR A 203 14.30 -6.67 -11.59
N ASN A 204 14.26 -5.69 -12.47
CA ASN A 204 15.28 -4.64 -12.55
C ASN A 204 15.13 -3.70 -11.36
N ILE A 205 16.24 -3.37 -10.72
CA ILE A 205 16.28 -2.32 -9.70
C ILE A 205 16.43 -0.98 -10.40
N LEU A 206 15.55 -0.06 -10.11
CA LEU A 206 15.48 1.24 -10.75
C LEU A 206 15.67 2.37 -9.73
N PRO A 207 16.11 3.57 -10.16
CA PRO A 207 16.12 4.74 -9.31
C PRO A 207 14.69 5.10 -8.87
N TYR A 208 14.58 5.67 -7.68
CA TYR A 208 13.27 6.06 -7.15
C TYR A 208 12.57 7.09 -8.03
N PRO A 209 11.27 6.92 -8.30
CA PRO A 209 10.49 7.91 -9.00
C PRO A 209 10.37 9.19 -8.17
N LYS A 210 10.43 10.32 -8.86
CA LYS A 210 10.22 11.64 -8.26
C LYS A 210 8.96 12.25 -8.84
N GLY A 211 8.09 12.76 -7.99
CA GLY A 211 6.96 13.58 -8.43
C GLY A 211 7.41 14.92 -8.96
N THR A 212 6.58 15.58 -9.75
CA THR A 212 6.81 16.95 -10.22
C THR A 212 6.65 17.96 -9.08
N LEU A 213 7.31 19.11 -9.16
CA LEU A 213 7.18 20.21 -8.19
C LEU A 213 5.74 20.68 -8.04
N SER A 214 4.95 20.68 -9.12
CA SER A 214 3.52 21.01 -9.13
C SER A 214 2.71 20.11 -8.18
N TYR A 215 3.03 18.82 -8.10
CA TYR A 215 2.40 17.88 -7.19
C TYR A 215 2.53 18.29 -5.72
N TYR A 216 3.68 18.79 -5.31
CA TYR A 216 3.89 19.25 -3.92
C TYR A 216 3.13 20.54 -3.62
N GLN A 217 3.02 21.44 -4.60
CA GLN A 217 2.27 22.70 -4.47
C GLN A 217 0.77 22.43 -4.37
N GLU A 218 0.21 21.57 -5.24
CA GLU A 218 -1.21 21.20 -5.21
C GLU A 218 -1.57 20.50 -3.89
N LYS A 219 -0.72 19.58 -3.41
CA LYS A 219 -0.96 18.88 -2.15
C LYS A 219 -0.89 19.82 -0.94
N SER A 220 0.01 20.79 -0.93
CA SER A 220 0.12 21.81 0.11
C SER A 220 -1.10 22.74 0.12
N THR A 221 -1.63 23.08 -1.06
CA THR A 221 -2.83 23.92 -1.22
C THR A 221 -4.11 23.17 -0.84
N ALA A 222 -4.25 21.90 -1.25
CA ALA A 222 -5.39 21.05 -0.88
C ALA A 222 -5.44 20.77 0.64
N ILE A 223 -4.28 20.70 1.30
CA ILE A 223 -4.19 20.57 2.76
C ILE A 223 -4.61 21.87 3.44
N LYS A 224 -4.20 23.03 2.94
CA LYS A 224 -4.62 24.34 3.47
C LYS A 224 -6.12 24.55 3.32
N ASN A 225 -6.72 24.16 2.20
CA ASN A 225 -8.15 24.32 1.95
C ASN A 225 -9.05 23.36 2.77
N LYS A 226 -8.51 22.20 3.24
CA LYS A 226 -9.23 21.31 4.16
C LYS A 226 -9.16 21.72 5.65
N ILE A 227 -8.30 22.67 5.99
CA ILE A 227 -8.18 23.20 7.36
C ILE A 227 -9.09 24.43 7.55
N LEU A 228 -9.69 24.96 6.48
CA LEU A 228 -10.55 26.18 6.50
C LEU A 228 -12.05 25.87 6.43
N PHE A 229 -12.49 24.60 6.55
CA PHE A 229 -13.91 24.23 6.63
C PHE A 229 -14.13 23.15 7.69
#